data_dd90e7cdf7b5b05647ef3ed6652da0df
#
_entry.id   dd90e7cdf7b5b05647ef3ed6652da0df
#
_cell.length_a   1.000
_cell.length_b   1.000
_cell.length_c   1.000
_cell.angle_alpha   90.00
_cell.angle_beta   90.00
_cell.angle_gamma   90.00
#
_symmetry.space_group_name_H-M   'P 1'
#
loop_
_entity.id
_entity.type
_entity.pdbx_description
1 polymer ?
#
loop_
_entity_poly.entity_id
_entity_poly.type
_entity_poly.pdbx_seq_one_letter_code
_entity_poly.pdbx_strand_id
1 'polypeptide(L)'
;MELKKVEVCVSPALYPYYENTEAIVVVTDVLRASSAIVTAFMNGVERIIPVGTLEEAKAYKEKGFMVAAERDGLVRDFADFGNSPYNFTPERVAGKQIVYSTTNGTNAIHLASSGSQVLIGAYLNLTALANYIRQEQKDVLVLCAGWKNKFNLEDTLFAGALAQLVLEDDHFGSICDGTLGSIDLYNAARENMMGYISKVAQNGRLKKNNLDDVIGYCHEKDLTDLIPVLNEDHLHVL
;
A
#
# COMPACT_ATOMS: atom_id res chain seq x y z
N MET A 1 8.66 -11.06 -28.64
CA MET A 1 9.26 -10.62 -27.34
C MET A 1 8.62 -11.44 -26.25
N GLU A 2 9.37 -11.78 -25.22
CA GLU A 2 8.79 -12.39 -24.03
C GLU A 2 7.98 -11.34 -23.26
N LEU A 3 6.75 -11.70 -22.89
CA LEU A 3 5.87 -10.77 -22.16
C LEU A 3 6.42 -10.53 -20.75
N LYS A 4 6.29 -9.31 -20.26
CA LYS A 4 6.53 -8.97 -18.86
C LYS A 4 5.40 -9.53 -18.00
N LYS A 5 5.77 -10.11 -16.87
CA LYS A 5 4.82 -10.78 -15.98
C LYS A 5 4.12 -9.79 -15.06
N VAL A 6 2.82 -9.98 -14.90
CA VAL A 6 2.03 -9.32 -13.85
C VAL A 6 1.53 -10.39 -12.90
N GLU A 7 2.01 -10.35 -11.66
CA GLU A 7 1.65 -11.32 -10.63
C GLU A 7 1.05 -10.61 -9.41
N VAL A 8 0.12 -11.28 -8.73
CA VAL A 8 -0.49 -10.80 -7.48
C VAL A 8 -0.22 -11.80 -6.37
N CYS A 9 0.53 -11.37 -5.38
CA CYS A 9 0.75 -12.07 -4.12
C CYS A 9 -0.31 -11.61 -3.11
N VAL A 10 -1.35 -12.41 -2.91
CA VAL A 10 -2.54 -12.05 -2.12
C VAL A 10 -2.30 -12.06 -0.60
N SER A 11 -1.11 -12.44 -0.15
CA SER A 11 -0.74 -12.48 1.27
C SER A 11 0.78 -12.50 1.44
N PRO A 12 1.34 -11.78 2.43
CA PRO A 12 2.78 -11.82 2.71
C PRO A 12 3.33 -13.23 2.99
N ALA A 13 2.50 -14.13 3.52
CA ALA A 13 2.89 -15.52 3.77
C ALA A 13 3.26 -16.29 2.48
N LEU A 14 2.79 -15.83 1.32
CA LEU A 14 3.06 -16.43 0.03
C LEU A 14 4.25 -15.77 -0.69
N TYR A 15 4.72 -14.62 -0.23
CA TYR A 15 5.76 -13.84 -0.88
C TYR A 15 7.04 -14.64 -1.23
N PRO A 16 7.55 -15.55 -0.38
CA PRO A 16 8.74 -16.35 -0.72
C PRO A 16 8.61 -17.21 -1.98
N TYR A 17 7.38 -17.46 -2.45
CA TYR A 17 7.12 -18.22 -3.69
C TYR A 17 7.03 -17.33 -4.94
N TYR A 18 7.00 -16.00 -4.76
CA TYR A 18 6.91 -14.99 -5.82
C TYR A 18 8.17 -14.14 -5.93
N GLU A 19 9.15 -14.33 -5.03
CA GLU A 19 10.31 -13.45 -4.94
C GLU A 19 11.08 -13.42 -6.27
N ASN A 20 11.16 -12.22 -6.85
CA ASN A 20 11.92 -11.91 -8.06
C ASN A 20 12.62 -10.57 -7.85
N THR A 21 13.94 -10.61 -7.68
CA THR A 21 14.76 -9.43 -7.40
C THR A 21 14.81 -8.42 -8.55
N GLU A 22 14.41 -8.81 -9.75
CA GLU A 22 14.37 -7.94 -10.93
C GLU A 22 12.99 -7.27 -11.11
N ALA A 23 11.96 -7.74 -10.41
CA ALA A 23 10.61 -7.20 -10.54
C ALA A 23 10.43 -5.89 -9.78
N ILE A 24 9.53 -5.03 -10.29
CA ILE A 24 8.92 -3.96 -9.51
C ILE A 24 7.94 -4.59 -8.54
N VAL A 25 8.06 -4.30 -7.24
CA VAL A 25 7.10 -4.74 -6.24
C VAL A 25 6.22 -3.57 -5.82
N VAL A 26 4.91 -3.68 -6.05
CA VAL A 26 3.93 -2.70 -5.56
C VAL A 26 3.33 -3.21 -4.25
N VAL A 27 3.64 -2.56 -3.14
CA VAL A 27 3.05 -2.87 -1.84
C VAL A 27 1.74 -2.11 -1.66
N THR A 28 0.67 -2.84 -1.29
CA THR A 28 -0.64 -2.25 -1.01
C THR A 28 -1.20 -2.69 0.34
N ASP A 29 -1.68 -1.74 1.11
CA ASP A 29 -2.46 -1.83 2.36
C ASP A 29 -3.49 -0.71 2.30
N VAL A 30 -4.60 -0.97 1.57
CA VAL A 30 -5.61 0.06 1.26
C VAL A 30 -6.23 0.63 2.53
N LEU A 31 -6.51 -0.24 3.50
CA LEU A 31 -7.08 0.14 4.78
C LEU A 31 -6.12 -0.24 5.94
N ARG A 32 -5.05 0.62 6.19
CA ARG A 32 -5.00 2.03 5.77
C ARG A 32 -3.59 2.51 5.37
N ALA A 33 -2.55 1.68 5.52
CA ALA A 33 -1.16 2.16 5.49
C ALA A 33 -0.76 2.80 4.16
N SER A 34 -1.03 2.16 3.02
CA SER A 34 -0.63 2.73 1.73
C SER A 34 -1.40 4.01 1.38
N SER A 35 -2.72 4.05 1.67
CA SER A 35 -3.50 5.28 1.50
C SER A 35 -2.98 6.43 2.36
N ALA A 36 -2.56 6.13 3.60
CA ALA A 36 -1.98 7.14 4.49
C ALA A 36 -0.61 7.63 4.01
N ILE A 37 0.25 6.74 3.50
CA ILE A 37 1.56 7.10 2.93
C ILE A 37 1.37 8.03 1.72
N VAL A 38 0.51 7.66 0.77
CA VAL A 38 0.23 8.49 -0.41
C VAL A 38 -0.30 9.86 0.02
N THR A 39 -1.27 9.90 0.95
CA THR A 39 -1.81 11.15 1.48
C THR A 39 -0.75 12.01 2.18
N ALA A 40 0.17 11.39 2.91
CA ALA A 40 1.27 12.11 3.57
C ALA A 40 2.14 12.85 2.56
N PHE A 41 2.50 12.20 1.44
CA PHE A 41 3.28 12.84 0.37
C PHE A 41 2.47 13.90 -0.37
N MET A 42 1.17 13.69 -0.64
CA MET A 42 0.28 14.73 -1.18
C MET A 42 0.29 15.99 -0.33
N ASN A 43 0.45 15.84 0.97
CA ASN A 43 0.44 16.92 1.96
C ASN A 43 1.85 17.41 2.34
N GLY A 44 2.86 17.07 1.54
CA GLY A 44 4.20 17.67 1.60
C GLY A 44 5.14 17.05 2.61
N VAL A 45 4.93 15.81 3.04
CA VAL A 45 5.93 15.05 3.78
C VAL A 45 7.22 14.94 2.96
N GLU A 46 8.37 15.19 3.57
CA GLU A 46 9.67 15.12 2.92
C GLU A 46 10.10 13.67 2.68
N ARG A 47 10.00 12.83 3.72
CA ARG A 47 10.27 11.39 3.67
C ARG A 47 9.52 10.63 4.76
N ILE A 48 9.33 9.32 4.52
CA ILE A 48 8.78 8.40 5.51
C ILE A 48 9.79 7.28 5.73
N ILE A 49 10.12 7.00 7.00
CA ILE A 49 11.00 5.91 7.42
C ILE A 49 10.11 4.77 7.93
N PRO A 50 9.85 3.73 7.14
CA PRO A 50 9.09 2.58 7.58
C PRO A 50 9.95 1.75 8.55
N VAL A 51 9.41 1.43 9.74
CA VAL A 51 10.08 0.58 10.72
C VAL A 51 9.21 -0.61 11.11
N GLY A 52 9.84 -1.77 11.30
CA GLY A 52 9.15 -3.03 11.55
C GLY A 52 8.60 -3.15 12.97
N THR A 53 9.31 -2.58 13.95
CA THR A 53 9.01 -2.78 15.37
C THR A 53 8.58 -1.49 16.08
N LEU A 54 7.86 -1.64 17.21
CA LEU A 54 7.49 -0.50 18.03
C LEU A 54 8.70 0.04 18.80
N GLU A 55 9.64 -0.82 19.12
CA GLU A 55 10.89 -0.50 19.80
C GLU A 55 11.72 0.46 18.94
N GLU A 56 11.86 0.16 17.65
CA GLU A 56 12.52 1.06 16.69
C GLU A 56 11.79 2.40 16.58
N ALA A 57 10.47 2.38 16.43
CA ALA A 57 9.66 3.59 16.35
C ALA A 57 9.83 4.46 17.60
N LYS A 58 9.86 3.85 18.81
CA LYS A 58 10.09 4.53 20.07
C LYS A 58 11.49 5.13 20.17
N ALA A 59 12.51 4.39 19.71
CA ALA A 59 13.89 4.91 19.69
C ALA A 59 14.04 6.15 18.78
N TYR A 60 13.32 6.19 17.65
CA TYR A 60 13.25 7.39 16.82
C TYR A 60 12.50 8.53 17.51
N LYS A 61 11.42 8.23 18.24
CA LYS A 61 10.70 9.25 19.03
C LYS A 61 11.58 9.92 20.06
N GLU A 62 12.40 9.14 20.77
CA GLU A 62 13.38 9.62 21.75
C GLU A 62 14.46 10.53 21.12
N LYS A 63 14.74 10.35 19.83
CA LYS A 63 15.64 11.21 19.03
C LYS A 63 14.93 12.46 18.46
N GLY A 64 13.64 12.66 18.77
CA GLY A 64 12.88 13.84 18.36
C GLY A 64 12.17 13.74 17.00
N PHE A 65 12.13 12.55 16.39
CA PHE A 65 11.37 12.37 15.15
C PHE A 65 9.86 12.40 15.41
N MET A 66 9.11 12.84 14.41
CA MET A 66 7.66 12.65 14.37
C MET A 66 7.37 11.18 14.07
N VAL A 67 6.47 10.58 14.86
CA VAL A 67 6.17 9.14 14.77
C VAL A 67 4.68 8.92 14.55
N ALA A 68 4.35 8.20 13.48
CA ALA A 68 3.03 7.64 13.26
C ALA A 68 3.10 6.13 13.53
N ALA A 69 2.42 5.65 14.57
CA ALA A 69 2.48 4.24 14.94
C ALA A 69 1.15 3.70 15.45
N GLU A 70 0.80 2.50 14.96
CA GLU A 70 -0.35 1.75 15.39
C GLU A 70 -0.04 0.25 15.57
N ARG A 71 -0.85 -0.42 16.36
CA ARG A 71 -0.99 -1.88 16.35
C ARG A 71 -2.47 -2.24 16.51
N ASP A 72 -2.93 -3.16 15.67
CA ASP A 72 -4.34 -3.59 15.60
C ASP A 72 -5.33 -2.42 15.40
N GLY A 73 -4.90 -1.36 14.68
CA GLY A 73 -5.67 -0.15 14.41
C GLY A 73 -5.63 0.90 15.53
N LEU A 74 -4.99 0.62 16.67
CA LEU A 74 -4.92 1.52 17.81
C LEU A 74 -3.59 2.28 17.83
N VAL A 75 -3.66 3.60 17.97
CA VAL A 75 -2.50 4.48 18.10
C VAL A 75 -1.70 4.11 19.36
N ARG A 76 -0.38 4.14 19.27
CA ARG A 76 0.51 3.86 20.40
C ARG A 76 0.73 5.13 21.22
N ASP A 77 0.83 4.97 22.54
CA ASP A 77 0.89 6.10 23.52
C ASP A 77 2.07 7.05 23.28
N PHE A 78 3.20 6.56 22.76
CA PHE A 78 4.37 7.37 22.46
C PHE A 78 4.31 8.07 21.08
N ALA A 79 3.38 7.65 20.20
CA ALA A 79 3.27 8.17 18.84
C ALA A 79 2.51 9.50 18.81
N ASP A 80 2.82 10.33 17.81
CA ASP A 80 2.12 11.59 17.60
C ASP A 80 0.71 11.35 17.00
N PHE A 81 0.55 10.26 16.21
CA PHE A 81 -0.72 9.83 15.62
C PHE A 81 -0.62 8.40 15.06
N GLY A 82 -1.73 7.90 14.55
CA GLY A 82 -1.82 6.59 13.92
C GLY A 82 -1.73 6.64 12.38
N ASN A 83 -2.28 5.61 11.72
CA ASN A 83 -2.23 5.43 10.27
C ASN A 83 -3.51 5.84 9.54
N SER A 84 -4.34 6.75 10.09
CA SER A 84 -5.44 7.35 9.35
C SER A 84 -4.90 8.38 8.35
N PRO A 85 -5.31 8.37 7.07
CA PRO A 85 -4.96 9.43 6.12
C PRO A 85 -5.24 10.83 6.65
N TYR A 86 -6.33 11.03 7.38
CA TYR A 86 -6.72 12.32 7.97
C TYR A 86 -5.79 12.83 9.08
N ASN A 87 -4.86 12.02 9.55
CA ASN A 87 -3.82 12.49 10.48
C ASN A 87 -2.72 13.29 9.77
N PHE A 88 -2.56 13.11 8.46
CA PHE A 88 -1.47 13.70 7.69
C PHE A 88 -1.92 14.99 7.00
N THR A 89 -2.38 15.97 7.79
CA THR A 89 -2.74 17.29 7.24
C THR A 89 -1.49 18.12 6.88
N PRO A 90 -1.56 19.04 5.88
CA PRO A 90 -0.42 19.87 5.49
C PRO A 90 0.18 20.63 6.68
N GLU A 91 -0.65 21.18 7.57
CA GLU A 91 -0.21 21.96 8.74
C GLU A 91 0.61 21.11 9.73
N ARG A 92 0.33 19.81 9.77
CA ARG A 92 1.02 18.90 10.68
C ARG A 92 2.29 18.33 10.07
N VAL A 93 2.29 18.01 8.76
CA VAL A 93 3.31 17.13 8.18
C VAL A 93 4.17 17.75 7.10
N ALA A 94 3.81 18.92 6.53
CA ALA A 94 4.59 19.53 5.45
C ALA A 94 6.05 19.79 5.87
N GLY A 95 7.00 19.35 5.03
CA GLY A 95 8.45 19.46 5.26
C GLY A 95 8.96 18.58 6.42
N LYS A 96 8.18 17.62 6.91
CA LYS A 96 8.60 16.73 8.01
C LYS A 96 9.11 15.40 7.49
N GLN A 97 9.97 14.80 8.30
CA GLN A 97 10.35 13.39 8.20
C GLN A 97 9.57 12.62 9.24
N ILE A 98 8.90 11.55 8.81
CA ILE A 98 7.99 10.77 9.66
C ILE A 98 8.49 9.34 9.76
N VAL A 99 8.63 8.83 10.97
CA VAL A 99 8.82 7.40 11.22
C VAL A 99 7.46 6.73 11.27
N TYR A 100 7.31 5.66 10.50
CA TYR A 100 6.02 5.01 10.29
C TYR A 100 6.07 3.53 10.66
N SER A 101 5.19 3.10 11.57
CA SER A 101 5.12 1.70 12.03
C SER A 101 3.68 1.21 12.12
N THR A 102 3.35 0.21 11.32
CA THR A 102 2.00 -0.37 11.28
C THR A 102 2.02 -1.88 11.47
N THR A 103 0.84 -2.46 11.70
CA THR A 103 0.70 -3.91 11.91
C THR A 103 1.10 -4.73 10.68
N ASN A 104 0.72 -4.28 9.47
CA ASN A 104 0.89 -5.05 8.23
C ASN A 104 1.70 -4.30 7.17
N GLY A 105 1.35 -3.05 6.85
CA GLY A 105 1.93 -2.31 5.72
C GLY A 105 3.44 -2.15 5.81
N THR A 106 4.01 -1.74 6.95
CA THR A 106 5.47 -1.59 7.09
C THR A 106 6.20 -2.93 7.03
N ASN A 107 5.60 -4.01 7.52
CA ASN A 107 6.16 -5.35 7.40
C ASN A 107 6.17 -5.81 5.92
N ALA A 108 5.12 -5.51 5.16
CA ALA A 108 5.09 -5.81 3.72
C ALA A 108 6.14 -5.01 2.94
N ILE A 109 6.39 -3.74 3.30
CA ILE A 109 7.45 -2.92 2.70
C ILE A 109 8.83 -3.54 2.96
N HIS A 110 9.12 -3.95 4.21
CA HIS A 110 10.38 -4.61 4.53
C HIS A 110 10.53 -5.96 3.81
N LEU A 111 9.47 -6.74 3.73
CA LEU A 111 9.49 -8.02 3.01
C LEU A 111 9.80 -7.82 1.53
N ALA A 112 9.28 -6.76 0.92
CA ALA A 112 9.48 -6.41 -0.48
C ALA A 112 10.86 -5.81 -0.79
N SER A 113 11.66 -5.45 0.20
CA SER A 113 12.91 -4.68 0.02
C SER A 113 13.99 -5.38 -0.82
N SER A 114 13.84 -6.69 -1.10
CA SER A 114 14.70 -7.44 -2.03
C SER A 114 14.36 -7.22 -3.51
N GLY A 115 13.20 -6.64 -3.83
CA GLY A 115 12.80 -6.32 -5.20
C GLY A 115 13.67 -5.23 -5.83
N SER A 116 13.69 -5.15 -7.17
CA SER A 116 14.48 -4.14 -7.89
C SER A 116 14.04 -2.72 -7.56
N GLN A 117 12.77 -2.55 -7.28
CA GLN A 117 12.13 -1.29 -6.89
C GLN A 117 10.86 -1.59 -6.10
N VAL A 118 10.64 -0.91 -4.99
CA VAL A 118 9.44 -1.06 -4.17
C VAL A 118 8.62 0.22 -4.22
N LEU A 119 7.40 0.12 -4.74
CA LEU A 119 6.45 1.23 -4.87
C LEU A 119 5.29 1.06 -3.89
N ILE A 120 4.69 2.17 -3.47
CA ILE A 120 3.49 2.15 -2.64
C ILE A 120 2.26 2.42 -3.48
N GLY A 121 1.33 1.47 -3.46
CA GLY A 121 0.09 1.52 -4.23
C GLY A 121 -1.15 1.72 -3.37
N ALA A 122 -1.97 2.68 -3.77
CA ALA A 122 -3.31 2.95 -3.25
C ALA A 122 -4.23 3.34 -4.42
N TYR A 123 -5.55 3.30 -4.23
CA TYR A 123 -6.48 3.82 -5.25
C TYR A 123 -6.19 5.28 -5.59
N LEU A 124 -5.67 6.05 -4.62
CA LEU A 124 -5.35 7.47 -4.77
C LEU A 124 -4.34 7.77 -5.88
N ASN A 125 -3.46 6.81 -6.27
CA ASN A 125 -2.44 6.96 -7.31
C ASN A 125 -2.45 5.82 -8.34
N LEU A 126 -3.60 5.17 -8.53
CA LEU A 126 -3.75 3.94 -9.31
C LEU A 126 -3.29 4.09 -10.75
N THR A 127 -3.78 5.12 -11.47
CA THR A 127 -3.45 5.33 -12.89
C THR A 127 -2.00 5.76 -13.08
N ALA A 128 -1.45 6.57 -12.17
CA ALA A 128 -0.05 6.97 -12.20
C ALA A 128 0.88 5.75 -12.06
N LEU A 129 0.58 4.84 -11.14
CA LEU A 129 1.29 3.57 -10.98
C LEU A 129 1.24 2.71 -12.24
N ALA A 130 0.06 2.51 -12.83
CA ALA A 130 -0.09 1.71 -14.03
C ALA A 130 0.74 2.29 -15.19
N ASN A 131 0.71 3.61 -15.38
CA ASN A 131 1.46 4.29 -16.42
C ASN A 131 2.98 4.18 -16.19
N TYR A 132 3.45 4.35 -14.96
CA TYR A 132 4.86 4.19 -14.60
C TYR A 132 5.35 2.76 -14.88
N ILE A 133 4.60 1.76 -14.45
CA ILE A 133 4.93 0.34 -14.66
C ILE A 133 5.04 0.03 -16.16
N ARG A 134 4.10 0.52 -16.96
CA ARG A 134 4.14 0.34 -18.42
C ARG A 134 5.36 0.98 -19.06
N GLN A 135 5.83 2.14 -18.56
CA GLN A 135 7.04 2.80 -19.06
C GLN A 135 8.31 2.02 -18.70
N GLU A 136 8.38 1.45 -17.51
CA GLU A 136 9.55 0.70 -17.02
C GLU A 136 9.75 -0.64 -17.74
N GLN A 137 8.70 -1.25 -18.28
CA GLN A 137 8.76 -2.51 -19.04
C GLN A 137 9.49 -3.63 -18.27
N LYS A 138 9.20 -3.76 -16.97
CA LYS A 138 9.72 -4.80 -16.07
C LYS A 138 8.60 -5.73 -15.60
N ASP A 139 8.97 -6.90 -15.11
CA ASP A 139 8.04 -7.76 -14.37
C ASP A 139 7.50 -7.02 -13.15
N VAL A 140 6.26 -7.31 -12.78
CA VAL A 140 5.55 -6.65 -11.68
C VAL A 140 4.96 -7.67 -10.73
N LEU A 141 5.18 -7.47 -9.45
CA LEU A 141 4.52 -8.19 -8.38
C LEU A 141 3.72 -7.22 -7.51
N VAL A 142 2.41 -7.37 -7.43
CA VAL A 142 1.58 -6.65 -6.47
C VAL A 142 1.50 -7.45 -5.17
N LEU A 143 2.10 -6.93 -4.10
CA LEU A 143 2.09 -7.54 -2.78
C LEU A 143 0.99 -6.94 -1.90
N CYS A 144 -0.05 -7.71 -1.65
CA CYS A 144 -1.09 -7.37 -0.67
C CYS A 144 -0.54 -7.54 0.75
N ALA A 145 -0.60 -6.49 1.57
CA ALA A 145 -0.14 -6.53 2.96
C ALA A 145 -1.01 -7.44 3.83
N GLY A 146 -2.27 -7.63 3.46
CA GLY A 146 -3.18 -8.55 4.12
C GLY A 146 -3.46 -8.16 5.58
N TRP A 147 -4.00 -9.11 6.33
CA TRP A 147 -4.19 -8.98 7.77
C TRP A 147 -3.52 -10.11 8.53
N LYS A 148 -2.40 -9.81 9.21
CA LYS A 148 -1.62 -10.81 9.98
C LYS A 148 -1.30 -12.04 9.13
N ASN A 149 -0.68 -11.80 7.98
CA ASN A 149 -0.32 -12.81 6.96
C ASN A 149 -1.50 -13.58 6.35
N LYS A 150 -2.73 -13.07 6.46
CA LYS A 150 -3.90 -13.65 5.83
C LYS A 150 -4.37 -12.77 4.67
N PHE A 151 -5.03 -13.41 3.72
CA PHE A 151 -5.75 -12.73 2.65
C PHE A 151 -6.68 -11.65 3.21
N ASN A 152 -6.70 -10.48 2.57
CA ASN A 152 -7.74 -9.49 2.75
C ASN A 152 -8.32 -9.06 1.40
N LEU A 153 -9.57 -8.65 1.41
CA LEU A 153 -10.31 -8.43 0.18
C LEU A 153 -9.99 -7.05 -0.41
N GLU A 154 -9.84 -6.03 0.40
CA GLU A 154 -9.59 -4.65 -0.02
C GLU A 154 -8.29 -4.48 -0.80
N ASP A 155 -7.19 -5.08 -0.35
CA ASP A 155 -5.91 -5.05 -1.06
C ASP A 155 -5.98 -5.85 -2.35
N THR A 156 -6.67 -7.01 -2.32
CA THR A 156 -6.86 -7.85 -3.50
C THR A 156 -7.68 -7.14 -4.59
N LEU A 157 -8.68 -6.36 -4.20
CA LEU A 157 -9.46 -5.53 -5.14
C LEU A 157 -8.58 -4.45 -5.80
N PHE A 158 -7.73 -3.79 -5.03
CA PHE A 158 -6.77 -2.83 -5.59
C PHE A 158 -5.78 -3.52 -6.53
N ALA A 159 -5.23 -4.67 -6.11
CA ALA A 159 -4.29 -5.44 -6.93
C ALA A 159 -4.92 -5.84 -8.27
N GLY A 160 -6.19 -6.26 -8.26
CA GLY A 160 -6.95 -6.56 -9.48
C GLY A 160 -7.17 -5.34 -10.36
N ALA A 161 -7.46 -4.18 -9.77
CA ALA A 161 -7.59 -2.92 -10.51
C ALA A 161 -6.28 -2.51 -11.20
N LEU A 162 -5.15 -2.57 -10.48
CA LEU A 162 -3.84 -2.24 -11.02
C LEU A 162 -3.41 -3.25 -12.11
N ALA A 163 -3.55 -4.54 -11.83
CA ALA A 163 -3.20 -5.58 -12.79
C ALA A 163 -4.00 -5.46 -14.09
N GLN A 164 -5.31 -5.18 -13.99
CA GLN A 164 -6.15 -4.97 -15.17
C GLN A 164 -5.66 -3.79 -16.01
N LEU A 165 -5.33 -2.67 -15.40
CA LEU A 165 -4.79 -1.51 -16.12
C LEU A 165 -3.43 -1.82 -16.76
N VAL A 166 -2.51 -2.48 -16.06
CA VAL A 166 -1.19 -2.82 -16.62
C VAL A 166 -1.33 -3.75 -17.82
N LEU A 167 -2.22 -4.73 -17.74
CA LEU A 167 -2.47 -5.72 -18.80
C LEU A 167 -3.19 -5.15 -20.05
N GLU A 168 -3.59 -3.87 -20.06
CA GLU A 168 -4.04 -3.21 -21.29
C GLU A 168 -2.88 -2.94 -22.27
N ASP A 169 -1.63 -3.01 -21.81
CA ASP A 169 -0.43 -2.94 -22.65
C ASP A 169 -0.03 -4.36 -23.10
N ASP A 170 0.01 -4.59 -24.41
CA ASP A 170 0.32 -5.88 -25.03
C ASP A 170 1.72 -6.44 -24.72
N HIS A 171 2.61 -5.64 -24.08
CA HIS A 171 3.91 -6.12 -23.61
C HIS A 171 3.82 -6.88 -22.29
N PHE A 172 2.68 -6.83 -21.62
CA PHE A 172 2.45 -7.51 -20.33
C PHE A 172 1.53 -8.72 -20.49
N GLY A 173 1.71 -9.70 -19.62
CA GLY A 173 0.87 -10.89 -19.55
C GLY A 173 0.87 -11.50 -18.16
N SER A 174 -0.11 -12.36 -17.90
CA SER A 174 -0.19 -13.11 -16.64
C SER A 174 -0.70 -14.52 -16.86
N ILE A 175 -0.04 -15.47 -16.17
CA ILE A 175 -0.50 -16.86 -15.99
C ILE A 175 -0.73 -17.16 -14.52
N CYS A 176 -0.74 -16.13 -13.67
CA CYS A 176 -0.88 -16.25 -12.22
C CYS A 176 -2.36 -16.25 -11.84
N ASP A 177 -2.84 -17.33 -11.22
CA ASP A 177 -4.24 -17.43 -10.75
C ASP A 177 -4.58 -16.34 -9.73
N GLY A 178 -3.61 -15.91 -8.92
CA GLY A 178 -3.78 -14.78 -8.01
C GLY A 178 -4.12 -13.48 -8.73
N THR A 179 -3.50 -13.23 -9.89
CA THR A 179 -3.79 -12.07 -10.74
C THR A 179 -5.20 -12.18 -11.35
N LEU A 180 -5.50 -13.32 -11.98
CA LEU A 180 -6.80 -13.53 -12.62
C LEU A 180 -7.95 -13.44 -11.62
N GLY A 181 -7.81 -14.11 -10.48
CA GLY A 181 -8.81 -14.03 -9.40
C GLY A 181 -8.98 -12.64 -8.82
N SER A 182 -7.89 -11.86 -8.71
CA SER A 182 -7.95 -10.47 -8.25
C SER A 182 -8.69 -9.57 -9.23
N ILE A 183 -8.46 -9.75 -10.54
CA ILE A 183 -9.18 -9.02 -11.61
C ILE A 183 -10.68 -9.37 -11.57
N ASP A 184 -11.02 -10.64 -11.45
CA ASP A 184 -12.42 -11.06 -11.38
C ASP A 184 -13.14 -10.47 -10.17
N LEU A 185 -12.47 -10.46 -9.00
CA LEU A 185 -13.00 -9.82 -7.79
C LEU A 185 -13.20 -8.32 -7.97
N TYR A 186 -12.21 -7.63 -8.57
CA TYR A 186 -12.34 -6.20 -8.87
C TYR A 186 -13.51 -5.94 -9.84
N ASN A 187 -13.63 -6.71 -10.91
CA ASN A 187 -14.72 -6.57 -11.87
C ASN A 187 -16.10 -6.79 -11.23
N ALA A 188 -16.22 -7.71 -10.28
CA ALA A 188 -17.44 -7.92 -9.50
C ALA A 188 -17.76 -6.75 -8.55
N ALA A 189 -16.76 -5.98 -8.13
CA ALA A 189 -16.89 -4.91 -7.14
C ALA A 189 -17.03 -3.51 -7.77
N ARG A 190 -16.41 -3.25 -8.93
CA ARG A 190 -16.15 -1.90 -9.48
C ARG A 190 -17.39 -1.04 -9.67
N GLU A 191 -18.53 -1.64 -10.05
CA GLU A 191 -19.79 -0.91 -10.30
C GLU A 191 -20.44 -0.41 -8.99
N ASN A 192 -20.17 -1.09 -7.88
CA ASN A 192 -20.66 -0.69 -6.56
C ASN A 192 -19.61 -1.01 -5.50
N MET A 193 -18.44 -0.37 -5.60
CA MET A 193 -17.30 -0.62 -4.71
C MET A 193 -17.68 -0.49 -3.24
N MET A 194 -18.34 0.59 -2.85
CA MET A 194 -18.70 0.84 -1.45
C MET A 194 -19.68 -0.21 -0.91
N GLY A 195 -20.65 -0.64 -1.71
CA GLY A 195 -21.55 -1.74 -1.35
C GLY A 195 -20.80 -3.08 -1.23
N TYR A 196 -19.86 -3.34 -2.14
CA TYR A 196 -19.06 -4.56 -2.13
C TYR A 196 -18.15 -4.64 -0.90
N ILE A 197 -17.42 -3.57 -0.57
CA ILE A 197 -16.50 -3.55 0.56
C ILE A 197 -17.21 -3.44 1.91
N SER A 198 -18.51 -3.12 1.95
CA SER A 198 -19.27 -3.09 3.21
C SER A 198 -19.21 -4.40 4.00
N LYS A 199 -19.01 -5.53 3.31
CA LYS A 199 -18.85 -6.89 3.88
C LYS A 199 -17.43 -7.26 4.29
N VAL A 200 -16.43 -6.43 3.95
CA VAL A 200 -15.03 -6.71 4.23
C VAL A 200 -14.77 -6.72 5.74
N ALA A 201 -14.00 -7.72 6.19
CA ALA A 201 -13.71 -7.89 7.61
C ALA A 201 -13.02 -6.67 8.23
N GLN A 202 -12.21 -5.94 7.46
CA GLN A 202 -11.54 -4.72 7.91
C GLN A 202 -12.52 -3.60 8.24
N ASN A 203 -13.63 -3.46 7.50
CA ASN A 203 -14.68 -2.49 7.82
C ASN A 203 -15.26 -2.72 9.22
N GLY A 204 -15.51 -3.99 9.58
CA GLY A 204 -15.97 -4.33 10.92
C GLY A 204 -14.96 -3.95 12.01
N ARG A 205 -13.66 -4.15 11.75
CA ARG A 205 -12.59 -3.75 12.67
C ARG A 205 -12.48 -2.24 12.82
N LEU A 206 -12.54 -1.49 11.71
CA LEU A 206 -12.50 -0.02 11.72
C LEU A 206 -13.72 0.55 12.43
N LYS A 207 -14.93 0.08 12.13
CA LYS A 207 -16.15 0.50 12.82
C LYS A 207 -16.11 0.29 14.33
N LYS A 208 -15.60 -0.87 14.77
CA LYS A 208 -15.45 -1.15 16.21
C LYS A 208 -14.59 -0.12 16.94
N ASN A 209 -13.63 0.48 16.24
CA ASN A 209 -12.69 1.45 16.78
C ASN A 209 -13.04 2.91 16.40
N ASN A 210 -14.22 3.16 15.79
CA ASN A 210 -14.63 4.47 15.25
C ASN A 210 -13.62 5.07 14.27
N LEU A 211 -13.08 4.25 13.37
CA LEU A 211 -12.04 4.60 12.39
C LEU A 211 -12.50 4.35 10.95
N ASP A 212 -13.81 4.22 10.72
CA ASP A 212 -14.41 3.87 9.43
C ASP A 212 -14.73 5.10 8.55
N ASP A 213 -14.53 6.30 9.07
CA ASP A 213 -14.68 7.58 8.37
C ASP A 213 -13.79 7.71 7.12
N VAL A 214 -12.64 7.03 7.10
CA VAL A 214 -11.66 7.05 6.00
C VAL A 214 -11.96 6.08 4.86
N ILE A 215 -12.93 5.16 5.02
CA ILE A 215 -13.14 4.07 4.05
C ILE A 215 -13.46 4.63 2.66
N GLY A 216 -14.34 5.63 2.57
CA GLY A 216 -14.66 6.29 1.32
C GLY A 216 -13.44 6.89 0.66
N TYR A 217 -12.70 7.70 1.40
CA TYR A 217 -11.47 8.35 0.94
C TYR A 217 -10.43 7.37 0.42
N CYS A 218 -10.16 6.28 1.14
CA CYS A 218 -9.17 5.27 0.73
C CYS A 218 -9.55 4.53 -0.58
N HIS A 219 -10.78 4.68 -1.07
CA HIS A 219 -11.26 4.10 -2.33
C HIS A 219 -11.53 5.16 -3.41
N GLU A 220 -11.24 6.43 -3.15
CA GLU A 220 -11.19 7.44 -4.20
C GLU A 220 -10.02 7.16 -5.14
N LYS A 221 -10.24 7.38 -6.45
CA LYS A 221 -9.21 7.07 -7.46
C LYS A 221 -8.52 8.34 -7.94
N ASP A 222 -7.20 8.19 -8.15
CA ASP A 222 -6.42 9.15 -8.92
C ASP A 222 -6.50 10.59 -8.38
N LEU A 223 -6.34 10.74 -7.07
CA LEU A 223 -6.24 12.07 -6.44
C LEU A 223 -4.85 12.68 -6.65
N THR A 224 -3.86 11.88 -7.07
CA THR A 224 -2.48 12.34 -7.25
C THR A 224 -1.73 11.45 -8.24
N ASP A 225 -0.73 12.05 -8.89
CA ASP A 225 0.24 11.34 -9.73
C ASP A 225 1.52 10.96 -8.95
N LEU A 226 1.59 11.25 -7.66
CA LEU A 226 2.75 10.93 -6.83
C LEU A 226 2.90 9.43 -6.61
N ILE A 227 4.10 8.92 -6.80
CA ILE A 227 4.44 7.51 -6.59
C ILE A 227 5.51 7.42 -5.51
N PRO A 228 5.14 7.04 -4.27
CA PRO A 228 6.13 6.81 -3.24
C PRO A 228 6.94 5.55 -3.55
N VAL A 229 8.26 5.68 -3.45
CA VAL A 229 9.24 4.61 -3.71
C VAL A 229 10.17 4.44 -2.52
N LEU A 230 10.52 3.20 -2.21
CA LEU A 230 11.51 2.87 -1.19
C LEU A 230 12.92 3.06 -1.78
N ASN A 231 13.72 3.86 -1.12
CA ASN A 231 15.14 4.02 -1.39
C ASN A 231 15.92 3.77 -0.10
N GLU A 232 16.70 2.70 -0.09
CA GLU A 232 17.42 2.21 1.10
C GLU A 232 16.48 2.00 2.28
N ASP A 233 16.39 2.96 3.21
CA ASP A 233 15.65 2.86 4.45
C ASP A 233 14.42 3.79 4.54
N HIS A 234 14.14 4.56 3.49
CA HIS A 234 13.03 5.52 3.51
C HIS A 234 12.26 5.60 2.20
N LEU A 235 11.02 6.02 2.31
CA LEU A 235 10.16 6.35 1.18
C LEU A 235 10.34 7.83 0.81
N HIS A 236 10.41 8.09 -0.49
CA HIS A 236 10.33 9.41 -1.11
C HIS A 236 9.44 9.34 -2.35
N VAL A 237 9.24 10.44 -3.06
CA VAL A 237 8.45 10.48 -4.31
C VAL A 237 9.38 10.41 -5.51
N LEU A 238 8.96 9.65 -6.56
CA LEU A 238 9.63 9.62 -7.88
C LEU A 238 9.51 10.95 -8.60
#